data_9797e90f4fbb065fe0fad41fda5e79f0
#
_entry.id   9797e90f4fbb065fe0fad41fda5e79f0
#
_cell.length_a   1.000
_cell.length_b   1.000
_cell.length_c   1.000
_cell.angle_alpha   90.00
_cell.angle_beta   90.00
_cell.angle_gamma   90.00
#
_symmetry.space_group_name_H-M   'P 1'
#
loop_
_entity.id
_entity.type
_entity.pdbx_description
1 polymer ?
#
loop_
_entity_poly.entity_id
_entity_poly.type
_entity_poly.pdbx_seq_one_letter_code
_entity_poly.pdbx_strand_id
1 'polypeptide(L)'
;MKSPPLLLLLLVVTVSAAGNSGKYGELETLHEWARLDFDWASAEARETAIETGRYVPDYCALYDVKAVDGEVFVTVPRLRHGVPATVNRVLARSNDTVLSPYPSWELNTHGSDCKGIQNALAIEIDPQRRMWIIDSGSHGMFSRSTHECPAKLVVWDMVAGKEVRRFSFPEELVPYRQGAMLRALVLDTAAGNSEDWFAYVADMMGEQVLVYSWREDSAWNVTHPSMKYDASAIAVEIGSEVVSFPTAIDSLAISPRSAPDQRLFFAPLSSFHFFSIATSFLQNRTHVAMASAAEINEHVVKVGTRSSQSEGMTVSDSGIMFYSVLNNNAIDQWNTSAPFSAKDQVYRDDTRLQWTSAFGWDGGYLYVASNRWHKAGLLAFSSSDELMYRVLRARVDMDSYMGPYRRGQRVGVAGSAPPRATTAAVALLCAVLAAVAV
;
A
#
# COMPACT_ATOMS: atom_id res chain seq x y z
N MET A 1 57.29 42.16 -16.94
CA MET A 1 56.60 40.98 -17.53
C MET A 1 55.77 40.38 -16.43
N LYS A 2 54.42 40.54 -16.52
CA LYS A 2 53.46 39.98 -15.57
C LYS A 2 52.90 38.69 -16.17
N SER A 3 53.06 37.54 -15.47
CA SER A 3 52.49 36.25 -15.89
C SER A 3 50.96 36.28 -15.76
N PRO A 4 50.21 35.67 -16.69
CA PRO A 4 48.77 35.58 -16.60
C PRO A 4 48.32 34.53 -15.53
N PRO A 5 47.16 34.72 -14.88
CA PRO A 5 46.67 33.76 -13.90
C PRO A 5 46.17 32.49 -14.60
N LEU A 6 46.57 31.33 -14.07
CA LEU A 6 46.15 30.01 -14.48
C LEU A 6 44.69 29.80 -13.99
N LEU A 7 43.73 29.81 -14.92
CA LEU A 7 42.32 29.53 -14.65
C LEU A 7 42.16 27.99 -14.52
N LEU A 8 42.06 27.52 -13.31
CA LEU A 8 41.79 26.11 -13.03
C LEU A 8 40.30 25.84 -13.28
N LEU A 9 39.98 25.27 -14.43
CA LEU A 9 38.62 24.79 -14.73
C LEU A 9 38.35 23.52 -13.91
N LEU A 10 37.61 23.64 -12.82
CA LEU A 10 37.05 22.50 -12.08
C LEU A 10 35.92 21.91 -12.97
N LEU A 11 36.21 20.79 -13.63
CA LEU A 11 35.20 19.95 -14.23
C LEU A 11 34.47 19.25 -13.10
N VAL A 12 33.30 19.74 -12.70
CA VAL A 12 32.36 19.00 -11.87
C VAL A 12 31.74 17.91 -12.73
N VAL A 13 32.29 16.72 -12.68
CA VAL A 13 31.67 15.52 -13.23
C VAL A 13 30.54 15.15 -12.28
N THR A 14 29.33 15.55 -12.57
CA THR A 14 28.14 15.00 -11.94
C THR A 14 27.97 13.57 -12.42
N VAL A 15 28.46 12.60 -11.67
CA VAL A 15 28.13 11.19 -11.85
C VAL A 15 26.68 11.02 -11.43
N SER A 16 25.77 11.09 -12.38
CA SER A 16 24.39 10.64 -12.18
C SER A 16 24.42 9.12 -12.09
N ALA A 17 24.42 8.59 -10.89
CA ALA A 17 24.35 7.15 -10.65
C ALA A 17 22.88 6.67 -10.65
N ALA A 18 22.16 6.90 -11.75
CA ALA A 18 20.89 6.24 -12.00
C ALA A 18 21.19 4.92 -12.75
N GLY A 19 21.20 3.82 -12.01
CA GLY A 19 21.38 2.48 -12.58
C GLY A 19 20.01 1.91 -12.95
N ASN A 20 19.58 2.04 -14.21
CA ASN A 20 18.53 1.21 -14.78
C ASN A 20 19.21 0.03 -15.49
N SER A 21 18.81 -1.21 -15.17
CA SER A 21 19.33 -2.41 -15.83
C SER A 21 18.98 -2.48 -17.33
N GLY A 22 18.11 -1.58 -17.83
CA GLY A 22 17.59 -1.59 -19.21
C GLY A 22 16.56 -2.70 -19.47
N LYS A 23 16.23 -3.49 -18.44
CA LYS A 23 15.26 -4.60 -18.57
C LYS A 23 13.81 -4.11 -18.65
N TYR A 24 13.51 -3.00 -17.99
CA TYR A 24 12.19 -2.37 -17.92
C TYR A 24 12.27 -0.91 -18.36
N GLY A 25 11.11 -0.26 -18.46
CA GLY A 25 11.02 1.17 -18.75
C GLY A 25 11.73 2.02 -17.68
N GLU A 26 11.95 3.29 -17.99
CA GLU A 26 12.52 4.23 -17.02
C GLU A 26 11.62 4.41 -15.80
N LEU A 27 12.23 4.69 -14.65
CA LEU A 27 11.52 5.04 -13.44
C LEU A 27 11.09 6.51 -13.50
N GLU A 28 9.80 6.76 -13.73
CA GLU A 28 9.19 8.08 -13.86
C GLU A 28 8.73 8.60 -12.50
N THR A 29 8.93 9.90 -12.22
CA THR A 29 8.26 10.57 -11.11
C THR A 29 6.86 10.99 -11.54
N LEU A 30 5.84 10.39 -10.91
CA LEU A 30 4.44 10.72 -11.20
C LEU A 30 3.95 11.88 -10.31
N HIS A 31 4.28 11.82 -9.02
CA HIS A 31 3.96 12.85 -8.02
C HIS A 31 5.10 12.98 -7.02
N GLU A 32 5.32 14.22 -6.54
CA GLU A 32 6.30 14.47 -5.48
C GLU A 32 5.87 15.63 -4.59
N TRP A 33 6.25 15.58 -3.32
CA TRP A 33 5.88 16.55 -2.30
C TRP A 33 7.02 16.79 -1.30
N ALA A 34 7.19 18.04 -0.89
CA ALA A 34 7.94 18.37 0.32
C ALA A 34 7.09 18.05 1.57
N ARG A 35 5.81 18.44 1.51
CA ARG A 35 4.77 18.14 2.52
C ARG A 35 3.50 17.72 1.85
N LEU A 36 2.80 16.75 2.45
CA LEU A 36 1.50 16.31 1.95
C LEU A 36 0.43 17.31 2.40
N ASP A 37 -0.39 17.78 1.48
CA ASP A 37 -1.56 18.61 1.77
C ASP A 37 -2.84 17.96 1.24
N PHE A 38 -3.98 18.42 1.72
CA PHE A 38 -5.26 17.77 1.46
C PHE A 38 -6.21 18.69 0.69
N ASP A 39 -7.21 18.08 0.06
CA ASP A 39 -8.28 18.77 -0.65
C ASP A 39 -9.31 19.33 0.35
N TRP A 40 -8.97 20.48 0.95
CA TRP A 40 -9.81 21.17 1.93
C TRP A 40 -11.00 21.84 1.25
N ALA A 41 -12.13 21.94 1.95
CA ALA A 41 -13.32 22.64 1.47
C ALA A 41 -13.08 24.14 1.21
N SER A 42 -12.15 24.76 1.96
CA SER A 42 -11.72 26.15 1.77
C SER A 42 -10.35 26.40 2.45
N ALA A 43 -9.72 27.52 2.13
CA ALA A 43 -8.48 27.95 2.81
C ALA A 43 -8.69 28.12 4.32
N GLU A 44 -9.84 28.69 4.74
CA GLU A 44 -10.16 28.87 6.15
C GLU A 44 -10.33 27.53 6.87
N ALA A 45 -10.89 26.51 6.20
CA ALA A 45 -11.00 25.16 6.77
C ALA A 45 -9.62 24.54 7.00
N ARG A 46 -8.67 24.78 6.08
CA ARG A 46 -7.27 24.37 6.22
C ARG A 46 -6.59 25.08 7.38
N GLU A 47 -6.69 26.40 7.45
CA GLU A 47 -6.09 27.21 8.53
C GLU A 47 -6.65 26.80 9.90
N THR A 48 -7.96 26.66 10.02
CA THR A 48 -8.61 26.16 11.24
C THR A 48 -8.07 24.77 11.64
N ALA A 49 -7.83 23.88 10.66
CA ALA A 49 -7.28 22.56 10.94
C ALA A 49 -5.84 22.64 11.47
N ILE A 50 -5.04 23.57 10.97
CA ILE A 50 -3.67 23.83 11.46
C ILE A 50 -3.72 24.43 12.89
N GLU A 51 -4.51 25.48 13.09
CA GLU A 51 -4.62 26.17 14.39
C GLU A 51 -5.12 25.23 15.50
N THR A 52 -6.02 24.32 15.16
CA THR A 52 -6.57 23.35 16.13
C THR A 52 -5.72 22.09 16.27
N GLY A 53 -4.61 21.97 15.54
CA GLY A 53 -3.75 20.79 15.52
C GLY A 53 -4.37 19.56 14.86
N ARG A 54 -5.51 19.69 14.18
CA ARG A 54 -6.10 18.61 13.39
C ARG A 54 -5.28 18.30 12.13
N TYR A 55 -4.52 19.28 11.65
CA TYR A 55 -3.55 19.12 10.59
C TYR A 55 -2.22 19.71 10.98
N VAL A 56 -1.21 18.84 11.05
CA VAL A 56 0.19 19.22 11.24
C VAL A 56 0.95 18.68 10.02
N PRO A 57 1.29 19.54 9.04
CA PRO A 57 1.90 19.11 7.78
C PRO A 57 3.12 18.20 7.94
N ASP A 58 3.97 18.50 8.94
CA ASP A 58 5.19 17.77 9.23
C ASP A 58 4.96 16.38 9.86
N TYR A 59 3.71 16.01 10.17
CA TYR A 59 3.36 14.70 10.74
C TYR A 59 2.72 13.75 9.71
N CYS A 60 2.47 14.27 8.51
CA CYS A 60 1.89 13.50 7.42
C CYS A 60 2.97 12.81 6.60
N ALA A 61 2.99 11.49 6.59
CA ALA A 61 3.96 10.68 5.85
C ALA A 61 3.27 9.73 4.88
N LEU A 62 3.72 9.72 3.62
CA LEU A 62 3.30 8.75 2.62
C LEU A 62 3.74 7.35 3.03
N TYR A 63 2.87 6.33 2.93
CA TYR A 63 3.24 4.97 3.28
C TYR A 63 2.94 3.94 2.16
N ASP A 64 1.67 3.69 1.83
CA ASP A 64 1.27 2.71 0.80
C ASP A 64 0.80 3.39 -0.48
N VAL A 65 0.88 2.67 -1.60
CA VAL A 65 0.40 3.10 -2.92
C VAL A 65 -0.28 1.96 -3.64
N LYS A 66 -1.48 2.23 -4.16
CA LYS A 66 -2.19 1.36 -5.11
C LYS A 66 -2.70 2.20 -6.26
N ALA A 67 -2.88 1.56 -7.42
CA ALA A 67 -3.41 2.24 -8.60
C ALA A 67 -4.46 1.37 -9.29
N VAL A 68 -5.44 2.01 -9.89
CA VAL A 68 -6.45 1.36 -10.73
C VAL A 68 -7.01 2.37 -11.74
N ASP A 69 -7.05 2.00 -13.02
CA ASP A 69 -7.50 2.84 -14.15
C ASP A 69 -6.80 4.22 -14.22
N GLY A 70 -5.54 4.29 -13.82
CA GLY A 70 -4.75 5.51 -13.77
C GLY A 70 -5.01 6.41 -12.55
N GLU A 71 -5.98 6.06 -11.68
CA GLU A 71 -6.15 6.72 -10.40
C GLU A 71 -5.17 6.14 -9.36
N VAL A 72 -4.56 7.02 -8.57
CA VAL A 72 -3.59 6.65 -7.54
C VAL A 72 -4.19 6.85 -6.16
N PHE A 73 -4.08 5.84 -5.32
CA PHE A 73 -4.51 5.84 -3.93
C PHE A 73 -3.30 5.64 -3.03
N VAL A 74 -3.28 6.38 -1.91
CA VAL A 74 -2.17 6.34 -0.96
C VAL A 74 -2.67 6.32 0.46
N THR A 75 -1.86 5.78 1.37
CA THR A 75 -2.10 5.93 2.80
C THR A 75 -1.17 6.95 3.42
N VAL A 76 -1.69 7.64 4.42
CA VAL A 76 -0.97 8.58 5.30
C VAL A 76 -1.31 8.17 6.73
N PRO A 77 -0.56 7.24 7.33
CA PRO A 77 -0.92 6.68 8.63
C PRO A 77 -0.82 7.70 9.75
N ARG A 78 -1.75 7.59 10.71
CA ARG A 78 -1.78 8.41 11.93
C ARG A 78 -0.78 7.92 12.97
N LEU A 79 0.50 7.92 12.61
CA LEU A 79 1.58 7.60 13.56
C LEU A 79 1.78 8.70 14.59
N ARG A 80 1.29 9.92 14.29
CA ARG A 80 1.18 11.09 15.18
C ARG A 80 -0.21 11.68 15.08
N HIS A 81 -0.62 12.44 16.09
CA HIS A 81 -1.80 13.30 15.99
C HIS A 81 -1.54 14.41 14.97
N GLY A 82 -2.59 14.89 14.31
CA GLY A 82 -2.47 15.94 13.29
C GLY A 82 -2.40 15.42 11.86
N VAL A 83 -2.76 14.14 11.62
CA VAL A 83 -2.98 13.57 10.29
C VAL A 83 -4.48 13.52 10.01
N PRO A 84 -5.02 14.37 9.11
CA PRO A 84 -6.47 14.54 8.97
C PRO A 84 -7.15 13.35 8.30
N ALA A 85 -6.49 12.71 7.32
CA ALA A 85 -7.05 11.56 6.60
C ALA A 85 -5.98 10.50 6.34
N THR A 86 -6.32 9.25 6.58
CA THR A 86 -5.36 8.13 6.48
C THR A 86 -5.43 7.38 5.16
N VAL A 87 -6.57 7.38 4.45
CA VAL A 87 -6.73 6.83 3.10
C VAL A 87 -7.09 7.95 2.15
N ASN A 88 -6.39 8.06 1.03
CA ASN A 88 -6.51 9.21 0.14
C ASN A 88 -6.38 8.80 -1.33
N ARG A 89 -7.07 9.54 -2.21
CA ARG A 89 -6.81 9.57 -3.65
C ARG A 89 -5.91 10.76 -3.97
N VAL A 90 -4.92 10.55 -4.82
CA VAL A 90 -4.06 11.65 -5.31
C VAL A 90 -4.80 12.44 -6.38
N LEU A 91 -4.89 13.75 -6.19
CA LEU A 91 -5.47 14.68 -7.16
C LEU A 91 -4.36 15.56 -7.73
N ALA A 92 -3.99 15.32 -8.98
CA ALA A 92 -3.13 16.22 -9.75
C ALA A 92 -3.97 17.40 -10.25
N ARG A 93 -3.57 18.63 -9.92
CA ARG A 93 -4.12 19.90 -10.41
C ARG A 93 -3.09 20.59 -11.28
N SER A 94 -3.48 21.66 -11.98
CA SER A 94 -2.58 22.38 -12.87
C SER A 94 -1.34 22.97 -12.16
N ASN A 95 -1.45 23.32 -10.89
CA ASN A 95 -0.37 24.00 -10.15
C ASN A 95 0.10 23.25 -8.90
N ASP A 96 -0.61 22.21 -8.46
CA ASP A 96 -0.30 21.43 -7.27
C ASP A 96 -0.81 20.00 -7.36
N THR A 97 -0.36 19.18 -6.42
CA THR A 97 -0.89 17.83 -6.20
C THR A 97 -1.28 17.70 -4.74
N VAL A 98 -2.56 17.43 -4.50
CA VAL A 98 -3.13 17.29 -3.15
C VAL A 98 -3.76 15.92 -2.95
N LEU A 99 -4.01 15.58 -1.69
CA LEU A 99 -4.65 14.34 -1.29
C LEU A 99 -6.14 14.58 -1.02
N SER A 100 -7.01 13.85 -1.71
CA SER A 100 -8.44 13.85 -1.45
C SER A 100 -8.81 12.66 -0.59
N PRO A 101 -9.32 12.86 0.63
CA PRO A 101 -9.71 11.76 1.52
C PRO A 101 -10.67 10.79 0.85
N TYR A 102 -10.33 9.51 0.85
CA TYR A 102 -11.08 8.47 0.17
C TYR A 102 -11.60 7.42 1.16
N PRO A 103 -12.84 6.94 1.02
CA PRO A 103 -13.87 7.36 0.08
C PRO A 103 -14.46 8.76 0.39
N SER A 104 -14.28 9.27 1.60
CA SER A 104 -14.75 10.59 2.02
C SER A 104 -14.00 11.09 3.26
N TRP A 105 -14.13 12.37 3.55
CA TRP A 105 -13.68 12.95 4.82
C TRP A 105 -14.30 12.24 6.03
N GLU A 106 -15.59 11.94 5.92
CA GLU A 106 -16.39 11.35 7.01
C GLU A 106 -15.87 9.97 7.40
N LEU A 107 -15.57 9.09 6.42
CA LEU A 107 -15.00 7.77 6.69
C LEU A 107 -13.56 7.85 7.24
N ASN A 108 -12.86 8.95 6.99
CA ASN A 108 -11.52 9.21 7.53
C ASN A 108 -11.53 9.90 8.89
N THR A 109 -12.69 10.21 9.49
CA THR A 109 -12.73 10.74 10.85
C THR A 109 -12.32 9.67 11.85
N HIS A 110 -11.49 10.06 12.82
CA HIS A 110 -11.14 9.21 13.94
C HIS A 110 -11.85 9.67 15.21
N GLY A 111 -12.11 8.76 16.13
CA GLY A 111 -12.78 9.07 17.38
C GLY A 111 -13.34 7.83 18.05
N SER A 112 -13.83 8.00 19.27
CA SER A 112 -14.29 6.93 20.16
C SER A 112 -15.54 6.18 19.70
N ASP A 113 -16.26 6.69 18.69
CA ASP A 113 -17.38 5.96 18.08
C ASP A 113 -16.94 4.81 17.14
N CYS A 114 -15.64 4.77 16.79
CA CYS A 114 -14.98 3.74 15.99
C CYS A 114 -15.55 3.50 14.58
N LYS A 115 -16.46 4.36 14.11
CA LYS A 115 -17.09 4.22 12.79
C LYS A 115 -16.12 4.52 11.64
N GLY A 116 -15.32 5.57 11.79
CA GLY A 116 -14.32 5.95 10.81
C GLY A 116 -13.07 5.07 10.87
N ILE A 117 -12.20 5.25 9.88
CA ILE A 117 -10.88 4.62 9.82
C ILE A 117 -9.94 5.38 10.77
N GLN A 118 -9.45 4.69 11.79
CA GLN A 118 -8.58 5.29 12.79
C GLN A 118 -7.16 5.48 12.27
N ASN A 119 -6.57 4.42 11.70
CA ASN A 119 -5.18 4.43 11.25
C ASN A 119 -4.93 3.29 10.25
N ALA A 120 -5.00 3.60 8.97
CA ALA A 120 -4.68 2.66 7.90
C ALA A 120 -3.23 2.84 7.44
N LEU A 121 -2.44 1.74 7.48
CA LEU A 121 -1.13 1.68 6.87
C LEU A 121 -1.23 1.02 5.49
N ALA A 122 -2.00 -0.05 5.35
CA ALA A 122 -2.10 -0.80 4.11
C ALA A 122 -3.52 -0.80 3.53
N ILE A 123 -3.58 -0.71 2.22
CA ILE A 123 -4.76 -0.93 1.41
C ILE A 123 -4.45 -1.94 0.30
N GLU A 124 -5.46 -2.61 -0.23
CA GLU A 124 -5.34 -3.40 -1.45
C GLU A 124 -6.59 -3.21 -2.31
N ILE A 125 -6.45 -3.28 -3.63
CA ILE A 125 -7.57 -3.16 -4.56
C ILE A 125 -7.71 -4.48 -5.31
N ASP A 126 -8.86 -5.14 -5.16
CA ASP A 126 -9.11 -6.43 -5.77
C ASP A 126 -9.58 -6.31 -7.25
N PRO A 127 -9.58 -7.41 -8.02
CA PRO A 127 -10.01 -7.40 -9.42
C PRO A 127 -11.50 -7.02 -9.63
N GLN A 128 -12.31 -6.99 -8.58
CA GLN A 128 -13.70 -6.52 -8.60
C GLN A 128 -13.83 -5.04 -8.28
N ARG A 129 -12.69 -4.32 -8.12
CA ARG A 129 -12.64 -2.89 -7.72
C ARG A 129 -13.23 -2.64 -6.35
N ARG A 130 -12.94 -3.52 -5.41
CA ARG A 130 -13.18 -3.26 -3.99
C ARG A 130 -11.85 -2.89 -3.35
N MET A 131 -11.83 -1.78 -2.64
CA MET A 131 -10.70 -1.39 -1.82
C MET A 131 -10.84 -2.04 -0.46
N TRP A 132 -9.84 -2.83 -0.09
CA TRP A 132 -9.69 -3.44 1.22
C TRP A 132 -8.77 -2.56 2.05
N ILE A 133 -9.23 -2.15 3.22
CA ILE A 133 -8.53 -1.21 4.09
C ILE A 133 -8.29 -1.89 5.42
N ILE A 134 -7.04 -2.04 5.83
CA ILE A 134 -6.69 -2.52 7.16
C ILE A 134 -6.50 -1.31 8.07
N ASP A 135 -7.31 -1.27 9.12
CA ASP A 135 -7.29 -0.23 10.14
C ASP A 135 -6.78 -0.81 11.46
N SER A 136 -5.67 -0.29 11.95
CA SER A 136 -5.08 -0.71 13.22
C SER A 136 -5.94 -0.37 14.45
N GLY A 137 -6.96 0.50 14.31
CA GLY A 137 -7.78 0.96 15.43
C GLY A 137 -7.03 1.87 16.43
N SER A 138 -5.72 1.74 16.50
CA SER A 138 -4.81 2.53 17.35
C SER A 138 -4.08 3.56 16.53
N HIS A 139 -3.88 4.75 17.07
CA HIS A 139 -3.13 5.83 16.40
C HIS A 139 -2.25 6.61 17.38
N GLY A 140 -1.36 7.49 16.85
CA GLY A 140 -0.50 8.34 17.67
C GLY A 140 0.68 7.62 18.31
N MET A 141 1.18 6.52 17.73
CA MET A 141 2.27 5.70 18.28
C MET A 141 3.52 6.53 18.64
N PHE A 142 3.87 7.53 17.84
CA PHE A 142 5.03 8.40 18.06
C PHE A 142 4.66 9.74 18.72
N SER A 143 3.48 9.81 19.34
CA SER A 143 3.02 10.94 20.16
C SER A 143 2.30 10.41 21.40
N ARG A 144 1.07 10.81 21.64
CA ARG A 144 0.21 10.20 22.66
C ARG A 144 -0.62 9.09 22.02
N SER A 145 -0.24 7.85 22.25
CA SER A 145 -0.97 6.69 21.71
C SER A 145 -2.42 6.67 22.19
N THR A 146 -3.34 6.36 21.27
CA THR A 146 -4.76 6.19 21.52
C THR A 146 -5.18 4.79 21.07
N HIS A 147 -5.86 4.05 21.94
CA HIS A 147 -6.18 2.64 21.76
C HIS A 147 -7.65 2.35 22.11
N GLU A 148 -8.56 3.18 21.59
CA GLU A 148 -9.98 3.12 21.96
C GLU A 148 -10.79 2.21 21.04
N CYS A 149 -10.31 1.98 19.82
CA CYS A 149 -11.05 1.25 18.80
C CYS A 149 -10.39 -0.09 18.46
N PRO A 150 -11.19 -1.16 18.20
CA PRO A 150 -10.67 -2.42 17.71
C PRO A 150 -10.05 -2.24 16.32
N ALA A 151 -9.01 -3.02 16.06
CA ALA A 151 -8.51 -3.18 14.70
C ALA A 151 -9.60 -3.77 13.80
N LYS A 152 -9.65 -3.35 12.54
CA LYS A 152 -10.71 -3.81 11.63
C LYS A 152 -10.26 -3.87 10.18
N LEU A 153 -10.95 -4.69 9.41
CA LEU A 153 -10.94 -4.71 7.97
C LEU A 153 -12.21 -4.00 7.47
N VAL A 154 -12.05 -3.05 6.56
CA VAL A 154 -13.16 -2.38 5.86
C VAL A 154 -13.02 -2.64 4.37
N VAL A 155 -14.08 -3.08 3.71
CA VAL A 155 -14.09 -3.29 2.27
C VAL A 155 -15.09 -2.36 1.61
N TRP A 156 -14.58 -1.51 0.73
CA TRP A 156 -15.35 -0.49 0.01
C TRP A 156 -15.48 -0.86 -1.46
N ASP A 157 -16.71 -0.97 -1.96
CA ASP A 157 -16.96 -1.10 -3.38
C ASP A 157 -16.78 0.26 -4.06
N MET A 158 -15.71 0.40 -4.83
CA MET A 158 -15.33 1.66 -5.49
C MET A 158 -16.31 2.05 -6.62
N VAL A 159 -17.00 1.07 -7.21
CA VAL A 159 -17.96 1.29 -8.30
C VAL A 159 -19.33 1.67 -7.76
N ALA A 160 -19.79 0.96 -6.73
CA ALA A 160 -21.08 1.22 -6.10
C ALA A 160 -21.02 2.39 -5.09
N GLY A 161 -19.80 2.82 -4.69
CA GLY A 161 -19.60 3.90 -3.73
C GLY A 161 -20.14 3.57 -2.34
N LYS A 162 -19.98 2.34 -1.86
CA LYS A 162 -20.49 1.90 -0.56
C LYS A 162 -19.60 0.87 0.11
N GLU A 163 -19.67 0.82 1.45
CA GLU A 163 -19.10 -0.25 2.25
C GLU A 163 -19.86 -1.57 2.00
N VAL A 164 -19.11 -2.65 1.73
CA VAL A 164 -19.68 -3.98 1.50
C VAL A 164 -19.33 -4.99 2.59
N ARG A 165 -18.30 -4.68 3.37
CA ARG A 165 -17.89 -5.52 4.50
C ARG A 165 -17.17 -4.70 5.55
N ARG A 166 -17.44 -5.00 6.81
CA ARG A 166 -16.67 -4.52 7.96
C ARG A 166 -16.50 -5.67 8.94
N PHE A 167 -15.26 -6.01 9.23
CA PHE A 167 -14.91 -7.05 10.20
C PHE A 167 -14.01 -6.45 11.28
N SER A 168 -14.42 -6.53 12.54
CA SER A 168 -13.60 -6.14 13.68
C SER A 168 -12.83 -7.36 14.19
N PHE A 169 -11.51 -7.25 14.25
CA PHE A 169 -10.70 -8.34 14.84
C PHE A 169 -11.00 -8.48 16.33
N PRO A 170 -11.23 -9.69 16.82
CA PRO A 170 -11.40 -9.94 18.25
C PRO A 170 -10.18 -9.47 19.05
N GLU A 171 -10.39 -8.97 20.27
CA GLU A 171 -9.31 -8.43 21.11
C GLU A 171 -8.30 -9.50 21.53
N GLU A 172 -8.73 -10.75 21.68
CA GLU A 172 -7.87 -11.90 21.94
C GLU A 172 -6.94 -12.23 20.77
N LEU A 173 -7.31 -11.82 19.55
CA LEU A 173 -6.49 -12.00 18.34
C LEU A 173 -5.60 -10.80 18.08
N VAL A 174 -6.15 -9.59 18.22
CA VAL A 174 -5.43 -8.31 18.07
C VAL A 174 -5.71 -7.46 19.31
N PRO A 175 -4.84 -7.49 20.33
CA PRO A 175 -5.05 -6.79 21.59
C PRO A 175 -4.87 -5.28 21.41
N TYR A 176 -5.83 -4.63 20.73
CA TYR A 176 -5.75 -3.22 20.33
C TYR A 176 -5.54 -2.26 21.51
N ARG A 177 -6.02 -2.59 22.72
CA ARG A 177 -5.78 -1.79 23.94
C ARG A 177 -4.31 -1.74 24.37
N GLN A 178 -3.49 -2.68 23.89
CA GLN A 178 -2.04 -2.69 24.10
C GLN A 178 -1.29 -2.03 22.92
N GLY A 179 -2.02 -1.61 21.90
CA GLY A 179 -1.52 -1.07 20.64
C GLY A 179 -1.52 -2.13 19.55
N ALA A 180 -2.04 -1.78 18.39
CA ALA A 180 -2.00 -2.61 17.19
C ALA A 180 -1.31 -1.85 16.07
N MET A 181 -0.56 -2.55 15.23
CA MET A 181 0.05 -1.97 14.03
C MET A 181 0.01 -2.99 12.90
N LEU A 182 -1.03 -2.89 12.10
CA LEU A 182 -1.27 -3.73 10.93
C LEU A 182 -0.59 -3.09 9.72
N ARG A 183 0.51 -3.70 9.23
CA ARG A 183 1.49 -3.07 8.35
C ARG A 183 1.30 -3.39 6.88
N ALA A 184 0.92 -4.61 6.54
CA ALA A 184 0.77 -5.06 5.16
C ALA A 184 -0.50 -5.90 5.00
N LEU A 185 -1.05 -5.86 3.79
CA LEU A 185 -2.24 -6.60 3.38
C LEU A 185 -2.00 -7.19 1.99
N VAL A 186 -2.27 -8.48 1.83
CA VAL A 186 -2.36 -9.14 0.53
C VAL A 186 -3.59 -10.04 0.47
N LEU A 187 -4.16 -10.21 -0.74
CA LEU A 187 -5.37 -10.96 -0.96
C LEU A 187 -5.07 -12.27 -1.69
N ASP A 188 -5.55 -13.37 -1.19
CA ASP A 188 -5.52 -14.65 -1.89
C ASP A 188 -6.80 -14.79 -2.72
N THR A 189 -6.66 -14.59 -4.01
CA THR A 189 -7.76 -14.63 -4.99
C THR A 189 -7.69 -15.85 -5.91
N ALA A 190 -6.93 -16.89 -5.51
CA ALA A 190 -6.75 -18.09 -6.31
C ALA A 190 -8.06 -18.85 -6.54
N ALA A 191 -8.96 -18.87 -5.55
CA ALA A 191 -10.29 -19.39 -5.73
C ALA A 191 -11.05 -18.61 -6.81
N GLY A 192 -11.67 -19.31 -7.74
CA GLY A 192 -12.43 -18.66 -8.82
C GLY A 192 -13.65 -17.87 -8.35
N ASN A 193 -14.23 -18.25 -7.19
CA ASN A 193 -15.32 -17.56 -6.52
C ASN A 193 -14.74 -16.63 -5.45
N SER A 194 -15.11 -15.34 -5.50
CA SER A 194 -14.66 -14.36 -4.53
C SER A 194 -15.14 -14.59 -3.09
N GLU A 195 -16.18 -15.43 -2.91
CA GLU A 195 -16.61 -15.85 -1.57
C GLU A 195 -15.59 -16.77 -0.88
N ASP A 196 -14.67 -17.36 -1.61
CA ASP A 196 -13.62 -18.25 -1.11
C ASP A 196 -12.26 -17.56 -0.95
N TRP A 197 -12.21 -16.22 -1.03
CA TRP A 197 -10.98 -15.48 -0.89
C TRP A 197 -10.55 -15.33 0.56
N PHE A 198 -9.24 -15.16 0.72
CA PHE A 198 -8.63 -14.88 1.99
C PHE A 198 -7.85 -13.57 1.94
N ALA A 199 -7.68 -12.93 3.08
CA ALA A 199 -6.75 -11.82 3.26
C ALA A 199 -5.71 -12.21 4.31
N TYR A 200 -4.44 -11.88 4.02
CA TYR A 200 -3.34 -12.04 4.96
C TYR A 200 -2.85 -10.67 5.39
N VAL A 201 -2.68 -10.48 6.69
CA VAL A 201 -2.29 -9.20 7.29
C VAL A 201 -1.07 -9.40 8.17
N ALA A 202 -0.04 -8.58 7.99
CA ALA A 202 1.09 -8.50 8.89
C ALA A 202 0.73 -7.67 10.12
N ASP A 203 0.69 -8.29 11.28
CA ASP A 203 0.57 -7.61 12.55
C ASP A 203 1.94 -7.53 13.22
N MET A 204 2.56 -6.35 13.11
CA MET A 204 3.89 -6.09 13.61
C MET A 204 3.97 -6.19 15.14
N MET A 205 2.97 -5.66 15.85
CA MET A 205 2.94 -5.69 17.31
C MET A 205 2.65 -7.06 17.87
N GLY A 206 1.83 -7.85 17.18
CA GLY A 206 1.54 -9.25 17.51
C GLY A 206 2.60 -10.23 17.04
N GLU A 207 3.59 -9.79 16.21
CA GLU A 207 4.62 -10.64 15.59
C GLU A 207 4.00 -11.87 14.88
N GLN A 208 2.93 -11.61 14.10
CA GLN A 208 2.05 -12.65 13.55
C GLN A 208 1.54 -12.31 12.15
N VAL A 209 1.08 -13.34 11.46
CA VAL A 209 0.22 -13.22 10.28
C VAL A 209 -1.21 -13.48 10.71
N LEU A 210 -2.10 -12.52 10.46
CA LEU A 210 -3.54 -12.71 10.59
C LEU A 210 -4.07 -13.26 9.26
N VAL A 211 -4.98 -14.20 9.34
CA VAL A 211 -5.70 -14.81 8.21
C VAL A 211 -7.18 -14.48 8.37
N TYR A 212 -7.76 -13.81 7.38
CA TYR A 212 -9.20 -13.55 7.33
C TYR A 212 -9.83 -14.35 6.19
N SER A 213 -10.91 -15.06 6.48
CA SER A 213 -11.73 -15.77 5.50
C SER A 213 -12.97 -14.96 5.17
N TRP A 214 -13.14 -14.62 3.89
CA TRP A 214 -14.34 -13.91 3.43
C TRP A 214 -15.61 -14.74 3.64
N ARG A 215 -15.54 -16.04 3.34
CA ARG A 215 -16.68 -16.97 3.47
C ARG A 215 -17.13 -17.13 4.92
N GLU A 216 -16.19 -17.32 5.83
CA GLU A 216 -16.50 -17.55 7.23
C GLU A 216 -16.76 -16.28 8.01
N ASP A 217 -16.43 -15.11 7.44
CA ASP A 217 -16.39 -13.82 8.13
C ASP A 217 -15.68 -13.92 9.47
N SER A 218 -14.52 -14.56 9.49
CA SER A 218 -13.75 -14.87 10.70
C SER A 218 -12.26 -14.77 10.43
N ALA A 219 -11.48 -14.60 11.50
CA ALA A 219 -10.03 -14.52 11.42
C ALA A 219 -9.35 -15.42 12.45
N TRP A 220 -8.10 -15.79 12.16
CA TRP A 220 -7.17 -16.48 13.04
C TRP A 220 -5.76 -16.03 12.77
N ASN A 221 -4.79 -16.50 13.52
CA ASN A 221 -3.39 -16.11 13.37
C ASN A 221 -2.44 -17.29 13.26
N VAL A 222 -1.28 -17.01 12.73
CA VAL A 222 -0.10 -17.88 12.78
C VAL A 222 1.07 -17.05 13.30
N THR A 223 1.80 -17.63 14.28
CA THR A 223 3.02 -17.05 14.83
C THR A 223 4.21 -17.97 14.54
N HIS A 224 5.37 -17.39 14.28
CA HIS A 224 6.62 -18.13 14.09
C HIS A 224 7.81 -17.26 14.47
N PRO A 225 8.93 -17.82 15.03
CA PRO A 225 10.11 -17.03 15.40
C PRO A 225 10.68 -16.16 14.26
N SER A 226 10.52 -16.57 12.98
CA SER A 226 10.95 -15.78 11.82
C SER A 226 10.12 -14.51 11.55
N MET A 227 9.02 -14.31 12.27
CA MET A 227 8.19 -13.10 12.21
C MET A 227 8.69 -12.02 13.17
N LYS A 228 9.60 -12.39 14.10
CA LYS A 228 10.27 -11.45 15.01
C LYS A 228 11.38 -10.69 14.32
N TYR A 229 11.76 -9.55 14.88
CA TYR A 229 12.94 -8.83 14.41
C TYR A 229 14.24 -9.55 14.79
N ASP A 230 15.27 -9.34 13.97
CA ASP A 230 16.65 -9.72 14.24
C ASP A 230 17.38 -8.53 14.85
N ALA A 231 17.91 -8.71 16.07
CA ALA A 231 18.64 -7.65 16.78
C ALA A 231 19.88 -7.15 16.00
N SER A 232 20.46 -7.96 15.13
CA SER A 232 21.60 -7.57 14.28
C SER A 232 21.21 -6.72 13.07
N ALA A 233 19.90 -6.62 12.76
CA ALA A 233 19.36 -5.92 11.61
C ALA A 233 18.47 -4.71 11.98
N ILE A 234 18.54 -4.21 13.22
CA ILE A 234 17.71 -3.08 13.67
C ILE A 234 18.15 -1.76 13.02
N ALA A 235 19.45 -1.54 12.84
CA ALA A 235 19.99 -0.33 12.25
C ALA A 235 19.89 -0.36 10.73
N VAL A 236 19.15 0.59 10.15
CA VAL A 236 19.05 0.82 8.71
C VAL A 236 19.87 2.06 8.36
N GLU A 237 20.85 1.90 7.47
CA GLU A 237 21.71 2.98 7.00
C GLU A 237 21.27 3.44 5.61
N ILE A 238 21.05 4.74 5.43
CA ILE A 238 20.76 5.35 4.13
C ILE A 238 21.66 6.57 3.96
N GLY A 239 22.66 6.45 3.10
CA GLY A 239 23.71 7.46 2.97
C GLY A 239 24.50 7.58 4.28
N SER A 240 24.47 8.75 4.93
CA SER A 240 25.13 8.99 6.21
C SER A 240 24.19 8.92 7.41
N GLU A 241 22.92 8.60 7.19
CA GLU A 241 21.90 8.60 8.23
C GLU A 241 21.57 7.18 8.68
N VAL A 242 21.39 6.98 9.99
CA VAL A 242 21.06 5.69 10.60
C VAL A 242 19.76 5.82 11.38
N VAL A 243 18.80 4.96 11.06
CA VAL A 243 17.57 4.81 11.84
C VAL A 243 17.57 3.46 12.52
N SER A 244 17.31 3.46 13.83
CA SER A 244 17.26 2.23 14.63
C SER A 244 15.90 2.10 15.29
N PHE A 245 15.09 1.18 14.79
CA PHE A 245 13.79 0.84 15.36
C PHE A 245 13.51 -0.65 15.14
N PRO A 246 13.33 -1.44 16.23
CA PRO A 246 13.05 -2.87 16.08
C PRO A 246 11.69 -3.07 15.44
N THR A 247 11.67 -3.60 14.22
CA THR A 247 10.45 -3.83 13.46
C THR A 247 10.35 -5.29 13.10
N ALA A 248 9.34 -5.97 13.66
CA ALA A 248 9.01 -7.35 13.39
C ALA A 248 8.41 -7.50 11.98
N ILE A 249 7.57 -8.51 11.76
CA ILE A 249 6.91 -8.73 10.46
C ILE A 249 6.26 -7.45 9.96
N ASP A 250 6.61 -7.06 8.74
CA ASP A 250 6.30 -5.76 8.18
C ASP A 250 5.71 -5.86 6.78
N SER A 251 6.28 -6.69 5.95
CA SER A 251 5.92 -6.80 4.54
C SER A 251 5.44 -8.20 4.17
N LEU A 252 4.45 -8.24 3.28
CA LEU A 252 3.86 -9.44 2.71
C LEU A 252 3.83 -9.36 1.18
N ALA A 253 4.02 -10.52 0.54
CA ALA A 253 3.68 -10.72 -0.87
C ALA A 253 3.18 -12.16 -1.03
N ILE A 254 2.42 -12.43 -2.08
CA ILE A 254 1.88 -13.77 -2.35
C ILE A 254 2.21 -14.19 -3.77
N SER A 255 2.45 -15.48 -3.98
CA SER A 255 2.61 -16.07 -5.31
C SER A 255 1.42 -15.73 -6.21
N PRO A 256 1.60 -15.64 -7.54
CA PRO A 256 0.49 -15.37 -8.42
C PRO A 256 -0.60 -16.45 -8.28
N ARG A 257 -1.85 -16.05 -8.51
CA ARG A 257 -3.01 -16.95 -8.43
C ARG A 257 -2.91 -18.19 -9.33
N SER A 258 -2.06 -18.15 -10.34
CA SER A 258 -1.79 -19.27 -11.25
C SER A 258 -0.76 -20.26 -10.73
N ALA A 259 -0.07 -19.96 -9.61
CA ALA A 259 0.94 -20.85 -9.05
C ALA A 259 0.28 -22.12 -8.51
N PRO A 260 0.81 -23.32 -8.84
CA PRO A 260 0.22 -24.60 -8.40
C PRO A 260 0.34 -24.81 -6.89
N ASP A 261 1.34 -24.22 -6.26
CA ASP A 261 1.58 -24.24 -4.81
C ASP A 261 1.81 -22.79 -4.35
N GLN A 262 0.71 -22.11 -4.01
CA GLN A 262 0.77 -20.73 -3.58
C GLN A 262 1.45 -20.62 -2.23
N ARG A 263 2.31 -19.61 -2.12
CA ARG A 263 3.03 -19.27 -0.90
C ARG A 263 2.84 -17.81 -0.54
N LEU A 264 2.63 -17.56 0.72
CA LEU A 264 2.76 -16.24 1.32
C LEU A 264 4.23 -16.01 1.64
N PHE A 265 4.83 -15.00 1.04
CA PHE A 265 6.16 -14.50 1.37
C PHE A 265 6.03 -13.42 2.44
N PHE A 266 6.95 -13.42 3.40
CA PHE A 266 6.95 -12.41 4.47
C PHE A 266 8.37 -12.10 4.93
N ALA A 267 8.52 -10.91 5.50
CA ALA A 267 9.78 -10.49 6.12
C ALA A 267 9.54 -9.49 7.26
N PRO A 268 10.29 -9.59 8.36
CA PRO A 268 10.50 -8.45 9.23
C PRO A 268 11.29 -7.36 8.50
N LEU A 269 11.00 -6.08 8.75
CA LEU A 269 11.86 -5.00 8.26
C LEU A 269 13.25 -5.14 8.89
N SER A 270 13.32 -5.31 10.20
CA SER A 270 14.58 -5.57 10.90
C SER A 270 15.01 -7.04 10.75
N SER A 271 15.28 -7.45 9.51
CA SER A 271 15.84 -8.75 9.15
C SER A 271 16.51 -8.67 7.79
N PHE A 272 17.47 -9.55 7.54
CA PHE A 272 18.06 -9.75 6.21
C PHE A 272 17.44 -10.94 5.47
N HIS A 273 16.41 -11.58 6.02
CA HIS A 273 15.89 -12.83 5.49
C HIS A 273 14.48 -12.66 4.92
N PHE A 274 14.22 -13.39 3.82
CA PHE A 274 12.89 -13.68 3.35
C PHE A 274 12.46 -15.08 3.79
N PHE A 275 11.20 -15.19 4.15
CA PHE A 275 10.53 -16.44 4.49
C PHE A 275 9.29 -16.64 3.65
N SER A 276 8.81 -17.86 3.56
CA SER A 276 7.52 -18.16 2.96
C SER A 276 6.82 -19.30 3.70
N ILE A 277 5.49 -19.32 3.60
CA ILE A 277 4.63 -20.36 4.14
C ILE A 277 3.56 -20.71 3.11
N ALA A 278 3.18 -21.99 3.00
CA ALA A 278 2.15 -22.43 2.06
C ALA A 278 0.78 -21.85 2.45
N THR A 279 0.05 -21.26 1.48
CA THR A 279 -1.28 -20.69 1.75
C THR A 279 -2.29 -21.77 2.10
N SER A 280 -2.14 -22.98 1.54
CA SER A 280 -2.98 -24.14 1.88
C SER A 280 -2.93 -24.53 3.37
N PHE A 281 -1.77 -24.34 4.03
CA PHE A 281 -1.66 -24.49 5.48
C PHE A 281 -2.40 -23.36 6.20
N LEU A 282 -2.14 -22.09 5.80
CA LEU A 282 -2.74 -20.92 6.42
C LEU A 282 -4.27 -20.92 6.36
N GLN A 283 -4.86 -21.39 5.26
CA GLN A 283 -6.30 -21.44 5.03
C GLN A 283 -7.01 -22.52 5.85
N ASN A 284 -6.30 -23.51 6.35
CA ASN A 284 -6.88 -24.57 7.16
C ASN A 284 -6.90 -24.20 8.65
N ARG A 285 -7.92 -23.41 9.05
CA ARG A 285 -8.09 -22.92 10.43
C ARG A 285 -7.96 -24.03 11.49
N THR A 286 -8.59 -25.17 11.25
CA THR A 286 -8.56 -26.29 12.20
C THR A 286 -7.15 -26.85 12.33
N HIS A 287 -6.45 -27.03 11.23
CA HIS A 287 -5.08 -27.52 11.23
C HIS A 287 -4.14 -26.52 11.93
N VAL A 288 -4.21 -25.23 11.58
CA VAL A 288 -3.44 -24.16 12.23
C VAL A 288 -3.67 -24.15 13.76
N ALA A 289 -4.91 -24.26 14.20
CA ALA A 289 -5.26 -24.23 15.63
C ALA A 289 -4.72 -25.44 16.42
N MET A 290 -4.51 -26.57 15.76
CA MET A 290 -4.00 -27.81 16.39
C MET A 290 -2.50 -28.02 16.17
N ALA A 291 -1.89 -27.29 15.23
CA ALA A 291 -0.50 -27.49 14.86
C ALA A 291 0.45 -27.13 16.01
N SER A 292 1.40 -28.01 16.29
CA SER A 292 2.51 -27.73 17.20
C SER A 292 3.49 -26.71 16.59
N ALA A 293 4.29 -26.06 17.42
CA ALA A 293 5.36 -25.18 16.93
C ALA A 293 6.34 -25.89 15.99
N ALA A 294 6.61 -27.18 16.21
CA ALA A 294 7.45 -27.99 15.35
C ALA A 294 6.82 -28.18 13.96
N GLU A 295 5.53 -28.44 13.91
CA GLU A 295 4.79 -28.59 12.66
C GLU A 295 4.70 -27.28 11.88
N ILE A 296 4.41 -26.16 12.55
CA ILE A 296 4.43 -24.83 11.89
C ILE A 296 5.81 -24.56 11.29
N ASN A 297 6.89 -24.94 12.00
CA ASN A 297 8.27 -24.76 11.50
C ASN A 297 8.55 -25.58 10.23
N GLU A 298 7.89 -26.72 10.00
CA GLU A 298 8.00 -27.50 8.77
C GLU A 298 7.37 -26.77 7.56
N HIS A 299 6.35 -25.94 7.80
CA HIS A 299 5.68 -25.16 6.76
C HIS A 299 6.39 -23.84 6.42
N VAL A 300 7.22 -23.31 7.33
CA VAL A 300 7.97 -22.06 7.13
C VAL A 300 9.31 -22.34 6.46
N VAL A 301 9.53 -21.77 5.30
CA VAL A 301 10.76 -21.93 4.53
C VAL A 301 11.55 -20.62 4.52
N LYS A 302 12.83 -20.67 4.90
CA LYS A 302 13.76 -19.58 4.65
C LYS A 302 14.09 -19.56 3.16
N VAL A 303 13.60 -18.54 2.45
CA VAL A 303 13.76 -18.38 0.99
C VAL A 303 15.19 -17.95 0.64
N GLY A 304 15.73 -16.99 1.39
CA GLY A 304 17.07 -16.49 1.14
C GLY A 304 17.47 -15.31 2.03
N THR A 305 18.64 -14.76 1.73
CA THR A 305 19.23 -13.63 2.47
C THR A 305 19.39 -12.44 1.51
N ARG A 306 18.81 -11.31 1.88
CA ARG A 306 18.93 -10.03 1.19
C ARG A 306 20.25 -9.34 1.52
N SER A 307 20.64 -8.38 0.68
CA SER A 307 21.82 -7.53 0.92
C SER A 307 21.54 -6.40 1.92
N SER A 308 20.28 -6.10 2.19
CA SER A 308 19.80 -5.00 3.05
C SER A 308 18.45 -5.35 3.65
N GLN A 309 17.99 -4.56 4.61
CA GLN A 309 16.60 -4.51 5.04
C GLN A 309 15.69 -4.07 3.88
N SER A 310 14.39 -4.41 3.98
CA SER A 310 13.37 -4.10 2.99
C SER A 310 12.04 -3.84 3.69
N GLU A 311 11.34 -2.79 3.29
CA GLU A 311 10.00 -2.52 3.78
C GLU A 311 8.93 -3.00 2.78
N GLY A 312 8.99 -2.53 1.53
CA GLY A 312 8.01 -2.91 0.52
C GLY A 312 8.39 -4.15 -0.28
N MET A 313 7.41 -5.00 -0.61
CA MET A 313 7.53 -6.06 -1.61
C MET A 313 6.20 -6.36 -2.29
N THR A 314 6.25 -6.86 -3.51
CA THR A 314 5.10 -7.29 -4.31
C THR A 314 5.49 -8.35 -5.33
N VAL A 315 4.52 -9.12 -5.82
CA VAL A 315 4.74 -10.14 -6.86
C VAL A 315 3.86 -9.84 -8.07
N SER A 316 4.36 -10.08 -9.26
CA SER A 316 3.60 -9.97 -10.51
C SER A 316 2.80 -11.24 -10.79
N ASP A 317 1.89 -11.16 -11.76
CA ASP A 317 1.15 -12.29 -12.33
C ASP A 317 2.04 -13.38 -12.95
N SER A 318 3.26 -13.01 -13.36
CA SER A 318 4.29 -13.92 -13.89
C SER A 318 5.26 -14.47 -12.82
N GLY A 319 5.03 -14.17 -11.53
CA GLY A 319 5.84 -14.67 -10.42
C GLY A 319 7.15 -13.91 -10.21
N ILE A 320 7.31 -12.71 -10.75
CA ILE A 320 8.45 -11.84 -10.45
C ILE A 320 8.13 -11.01 -9.19
N MET A 321 8.93 -11.21 -8.15
CA MET A 321 8.89 -10.39 -6.95
C MET A 321 9.76 -9.15 -7.14
N PHE A 322 9.21 -7.98 -6.82
CA PHE A 322 9.95 -6.72 -6.63
C PHE A 322 9.99 -6.38 -5.15
N TYR A 323 11.14 -5.94 -4.66
CA TYR A 323 11.29 -5.56 -3.26
C TYR A 323 12.33 -4.45 -3.08
N SER A 324 12.18 -3.65 -2.04
CA SER A 324 13.10 -2.58 -1.72
C SER A 324 14.43 -3.11 -1.15
N VAL A 325 15.51 -2.41 -1.44
CA VAL A 325 16.85 -2.62 -0.86
C VAL A 325 17.28 -1.30 -0.25
N LEU A 326 16.94 -1.10 1.04
CA LEU A 326 16.95 0.23 1.67
C LEU A 326 18.34 0.87 1.68
N ASN A 327 19.38 0.16 2.11
CA ASN A 327 20.75 0.71 2.21
C ASN A 327 21.36 1.07 0.83
N ASN A 328 20.82 0.49 -0.27
CA ASN A 328 21.31 0.72 -1.62
C ASN A 328 20.45 1.75 -2.39
N ASN A 329 19.37 2.27 -1.79
CA ASN A 329 18.39 3.10 -2.50
C ASN A 329 17.94 2.45 -3.81
N ALA A 330 17.59 1.15 -3.74
CA ALA A 330 17.38 0.31 -4.91
C ALA A 330 16.11 -0.53 -4.81
N ILE A 331 15.69 -1.04 -5.96
CA ILE A 331 14.68 -2.07 -6.11
C ILE A 331 15.35 -3.26 -6.77
N ASP A 332 15.28 -4.41 -6.12
CA ASP A 332 15.67 -5.70 -6.67
C ASP A 332 14.45 -6.44 -7.18
N GLN A 333 14.68 -7.38 -8.08
CA GLN A 333 13.72 -8.37 -8.53
C GLN A 333 14.21 -9.79 -8.29
N TRP A 334 13.27 -10.71 -8.16
CA TRP A 334 13.54 -12.14 -8.08
C TRP A 334 12.39 -12.93 -8.69
N ASN A 335 12.73 -13.91 -9.56
CA ASN A 335 11.75 -14.89 -10.04
C ASN A 335 11.52 -15.92 -8.94
N THR A 336 10.30 -15.99 -8.39
CA THR A 336 9.95 -16.84 -7.25
C THR A 336 10.05 -18.34 -7.54
N SER A 337 10.17 -18.73 -8.81
CA SER A 337 10.41 -20.11 -9.26
C SER A 337 11.90 -20.46 -9.37
N ALA A 338 12.81 -19.49 -9.19
CA ALA A 338 14.25 -19.69 -9.29
C ALA A 338 14.90 -19.63 -7.89
N PRO A 339 16.13 -20.12 -7.73
CA PRO A 339 16.89 -19.89 -6.50
C PRO A 339 17.04 -18.40 -6.19
N PHE A 340 16.92 -18.00 -4.92
CA PHE A 340 17.01 -16.59 -4.50
C PHE A 340 18.34 -15.94 -4.85
N SER A 341 19.40 -16.71 -5.05
CA SER A 341 20.70 -16.22 -5.52
C SER A 341 20.65 -15.60 -6.93
N ALA A 342 19.61 -15.88 -7.71
CA ALA A 342 19.38 -15.32 -9.04
C ALA A 342 18.64 -13.97 -9.04
N LYS A 343 18.57 -13.28 -7.87
CA LYS A 343 18.01 -11.93 -7.77
C LYS A 343 18.88 -10.92 -8.50
N ASP A 344 18.25 -9.90 -9.03
CA ASP A 344 18.85 -8.82 -9.80
C ASP A 344 18.42 -7.45 -9.30
N GLN A 345 19.34 -6.46 -9.26
CA GLN A 345 18.97 -5.06 -9.06
C GLN A 345 18.44 -4.47 -10.38
N VAL A 346 17.21 -3.93 -10.35
CA VAL A 346 16.55 -3.35 -11.55
C VAL A 346 16.53 -1.83 -11.56
N TYR A 347 16.41 -1.21 -10.40
CA TYR A 347 16.47 0.25 -10.26
C TYR A 347 17.37 0.64 -9.09
N ARG A 348 18.10 1.73 -9.26
CA ARG A 348 18.82 2.42 -8.20
C ARG A 348 18.75 3.92 -8.41
N ASP A 349 18.41 4.65 -7.35
CA ASP A 349 18.38 6.12 -7.39
C ASP A 349 18.59 6.68 -5.97
N ASP A 350 19.77 7.27 -5.75
CA ASP A 350 20.18 7.76 -4.43
C ASP A 350 19.40 9.01 -3.96
N THR A 351 18.49 9.54 -4.80
CA THR A 351 17.61 10.67 -4.48
C THR A 351 16.16 10.26 -4.37
N ARG A 352 15.65 9.46 -5.32
CA ARG A 352 14.21 9.18 -5.45
C ARG A 352 13.77 7.88 -4.78
N LEU A 353 14.69 6.92 -4.57
CA LEU A 353 14.40 5.61 -3.96
C LEU A 353 14.88 5.48 -2.51
N GLN A 354 15.17 6.61 -1.85
CA GLN A 354 15.48 6.58 -0.42
C GLN A 354 14.22 6.17 0.35
N TRP A 355 14.26 5.01 0.98
CA TRP A 355 13.17 4.41 1.74
C TRP A 355 11.90 4.13 0.90
N THR A 356 11.98 3.13 0.04
CA THR A 356 10.80 2.59 -0.68
C THR A 356 9.96 1.75 0.28
N SER A 357 8.71 2.20 0.53
CA SER A 357 7.81 1.60 1.54
C SER A 357 6.77 0.65 0.95
N ALA A 358 6.34 0.85 -0.30
CA ALA A 358 5.28 0.05 -0.88
C ALA A 358 5.29 0.05 -2.40
N PHE A 359 4.54 -0.91 -2.97
CA PHE A 359 4.33 -1.09 -4.39
C PHE A 359 2.85 -1.24 -4.74
N GLY A 360 2.51 -0.84 -5.98
CA GLY A 360 1.20 -1.01 -6.58
C GLY A 360 1.30 -1.40 -8.05
N TRP A 361 0.18 -1.78 -8.67
CA TRP A 361 0.11 -2.23 -10.05
C TRP A 361 -1.06 -1.58 -10.77
N ASP A 362 -0.87 -1.13 -12.01
CA ASP A 362 -1.96 -0.79 -12.92
C ASP A 362 -1.48 -0.74 -14.37
N GLY A 363 -2.17 -1.44 -15.27
CA GLY A 363 -2.00 -1.31 -16.71
C GLY A 363 -0.58 -1.58 -17.23
N GLY A 364 0.13 -2.55 -16.65
CA GLY A 364 1.50 -2.91 -17.01
C GLY A 364 2.57 -2.04 -16.34
N TYR A 365 2.19 -1.19 -15.39
CA TYR A 365 3.11 -0.37 -14.60
C TYR A 365 3.24 -0.88 -13.16
N LEU A 366 4.48 -0.85 -12.68
CA LEU A 366 4.81 -0.95 -11.26
C LEU A 366 4.83 0.47 -10.68
N TYR A 367 4.00 0.72 -9.67
CA TYR A 367 3.99 1.95 -8.88
C TYR A 367 4.81 1.77 -7.62
N VAL A 368 5.47 2.83 -7.18
CA VAL A 368 6.42 2.81 -6.06
C VAL A 368 6.17 4.00 -5.15
N ALA A 369 5.95 3.76 -3.86
CA ALA A 369 5.96 4.81 -2.84
C ALA A 369 7.36 4.94 -2.23
N SER A 370 7.89 6.17 -2.18
CA SER A 370 9.16 6.50 -1.53
C SER A 370 8.96 7.67 -0.57
N ASN A 371 9.39 7.54 0.68
CA ASN A 371 8.98 8.44 1.75
C ASN A 371 10.13 8.99 2.62
N ARG A 372 11.40 8.68 2.32
CA ARG A 372 12.57 9.15 3.09
C ARG A 372 12.41 9.05 4.61
N TRP A 373 11.82 7.94 5.06
CA TRP A 373 11.51 7.71 6.49
C TRP A 373 12.72 7.89 7.42
N HIS A 374 13.93 7.62 6.96
CA HIS A 374 15.17 7.84 7.69
C HIS A 374 15.39 9.31 8.07
N LYS A 375 14.90 10.26 7.27
CA LYS A 375 14.95 11.71 7.57
C LYS A 375 13.77 12.15 8.41
N ALA A 376 12.62 11.55 8.17
CA ALA A 376 11.42 11.86 8.94
C ALA A 376 11.58 11.54 10.42
N GLY A 377 12.41 10.56 10.74
CA GLY A 377 12.79 10.17 12.08
C GLY A 377 11.62 9.91 13.03
N LEU A 378 11.91 9.34 14.18
CA LEU A 378 10.93 9.21 15.25
C LEU A 378 10.52 10.59 15.84
N LEU A 379 11.18 11.67 15.48
CA LEU A 379 11.14 12.91 16.26
C LEU A 379 10.52 14.14 15.58
N ALA A 380 10.47 14.30 14.32
CA ALA A 380 9.73 15.31 13.55
C ALA A 380 10.40 15.49 12.18
N PHE A 381 9.58 15.70 11.17
CA PHE A 381 10.08 16.08 9.86
C PHE A 381 10.77 17.43 9.95
N SER A 382 11.90 17.56 9.29
CA SER A 382 12.60 18.85 9.19
C SER A 382 11.69 19.84 8.47
N SER A 383 11.68 21.09 8.92
CA SER A 383 10.99 22.22 8.28
C SER A 383 11.59 22.61 6.91
N SER A 384 12.30 21.72 6.24
CA SER A 384 12.93 21.96 4.94
C SER A 384 11.91 21.88 3.80
N ASP A 385 12.17 22.63 2.72
CA ASP A 385 11.44 22.54 1.46
C ASP A 385 11.95 21.36 0.60
N GLU A 386 12.70 20.43 1.20
CA GLU A 386 13.22 19.25 0.53
C GLU A 386 12.09 18.28 0.17
N LEU A 387 12.13 17.73 -1.05
CA LEU A 387 11.14 16.76 -1.51
C LEU A 387 11.26 15.45 -0.74
N MET A 388 10.27 15.18 0.11
CA MET A 388 10.26 14.06 1.05
C MET A 388 9.53 12.84 0.50
N TYR A 389 8.45 13.05 -0.25
CA TYR A 389 7.54 11.99 -0.67
C TYR A 389 7.46 11.92 -2.18
N ARG A 390 7.40 10.70 -2.71
CA ARG A 390 7.23 10.46 -4.14
C ARG A 390 6.33 9.26 -4.41
N VAL A 391 5.51 9.38 -5.42
CA VAL A 391 4.95 8.25 -6.15
C VAL A 391 5.67 8.18 -7.49
N LEU A 392 6.38 7.08 -7.70
CA LEU A 392 7.09 6.77 -8.93
C LEU A 392 6.35 5.66 -9.67
N ARG A 393 6.63 5.50 -10.96
CA ARG A 393 6.18 4.33 -11.72
C ARG A 393 7.19 3.93 -12.77
N ALA A 394 7.16 2.67 -13.16
CA ALA A 394 7.94 2.15 -14.28
C ALA A 394 7.11 1.17 -15.09
N ARG A 395 7.23 1.22 -16.42
CA ARG A 395 6.61 0.23 -17.29
C ARG A 395 7.37 -1.09 -17.21
N VAL A 396 6.70 -2.14 -16.77
CA VAL A 396 7.29 -3.47 -16.61
C VAL A 396 6.56 -4.54 -17.44
N ASP A 397 5.44 -4.17 -18.06
CA ASP A 397 4.58 -5.03 -18.90
C ASP A 397 4.11 -6.30 -18.18
N MET A 398 3.85 -6.18 -16.89
CA MET A 398 3.29 -7.21 -16.00
C MET A 398 2.13 -6.63 -15.21
N ASP A 399 1.24 -7.50 -14.75
CA ASP A 399 0.12 -7.15 -13.87
C ASP A 399 0.35 -7.65 -12.44
N SER A 400 -0.55 -7.29 -11.53
CA SER A 400 -0.58 -7.78 -10.15
C SER A 400 -0.68 -9.30 -10.10
N TYR A 401 -0.18 -9.92 -9.05
CA TYR A 401 -0.35 -11.34 -8.72
C TYR A 401 -1.81 -11.81 -8.79
N MET A 402 -2.77 -10.92 -8.63
CA MET A 402 -4.20 -11.18 -8.79
C MET A 402 -4.66 -11.23 -10.26
N GLY A 403 -3.77 -10.85 -11.19
CA GLY A 403 -4.05 -10.67 -12.62
C GLY A 403 -4.68 -9.31 -12.95
N PRO A 404 -4.92 -9.03 -14.24
CA PRO A 404 -5.37 -7.72 -14.69
C PRO A 404 -6.76 -7.38 -14.15
N TYR A 405 -6.99 -6.11 -13.84
CA TYR A 405 -8.32 -5.60 -13.59
C TYR A 405 -9.19 -5.81 -14.83
N ARG A 406 -10.35 -6.47 -14.69
CA ARG A 406 -11.26 -6.69 -15.81
C ARG A 406 -11.86 -5.34 -16.23
N ARG A 407 -11.28 -4.72 -17.26
CA ARG A 407 -11.91 -3.57 -17.92
C ARG A 407 -13.27 -4.01 -18.48
N GLY A 408 -14.34 -3.44 -17.96
CA GLY A 408 -15.64 -3.39 -18.66
C GLY A 408 -16.58 -4.58 -18.59
N GLN A 409 -16.47 -5.52 -17.65
CA GLN A 409 -17.64 -6.28 -17.26
C GLN A 409 -18.43 -5.48 -16.19
N ARG A 410 -19.32 -4.59 -16.64
CA ARG A 410 -20.48 -4.24 -15.81
C ARG A 410 -21.14 -5.57 -15.47
N VAL A 411 -21.05 -5.99 -14.23
CA VAL A 411 -21.92 -7.06 -13.71
C VAL A 411 -23.32 -6.54 -13.97
N GLY A 412 -24.00 -7.14 -14.94
CA GLY A 412 -25.39 -6.81 -15.20
C GLY A 412 -26.18 -7.13 -13.93
N VAL A 413 -26.45 -6.12 -13.13
CA VAL A 413 -27.63 -6.16 -12.31
C VAL A 413 -28.75 -6.36 -13.31
N ALA A 414 -29.43 -7.49 -13.23
CA ALA A 414 -30.67 -7.75 -13.96
C ALA A 414 -31.70 -6.73 -13.43
N GLY A 415 -31.60 -5.52 -13.90
CA GLY A 415 -32.50 -4.40 -13.71
C GLY A 415 -33.19 -4.22 -15.03
N SER A 416 -34.49 -4.43 -15.02
CA SER A 416 -35.46 -4.22 -16.09
C SER A 416 -35.06 -3.05 -16.98
N ALA A 417 -34.77 -3.34 -18.26
CA ALA A 417 -34.63 -2.30 -19.28
C ALA A 417 -35.90 -1.43 -19.27
N PRO A 418 -35.80 -0.09 -19.33
CA PRO A 418 -36.95 0.73 -19.57
C PRO A 418 -37.56 0.32 -20.95
N PRO A 419 -38.88 0.28 -21.07
CA PRO A 419 -39.51 -0.13 -22.32
C PRO A 419 -39.02 0.79 -23.45
N ARG A 420 -38.53 0.17 -24.52
CA ARG A 420 -38.20 0.89 -25.76
C ARG A 420 -39.47 1.61 -26.19
N ALA A 421 -39.46 2.93 -26.17
CA ALA A 421 -40.48 3.74 -26.83
C ALA A 421 -40.44 3.36 -28.30
N THR A 422 -41.51 2.71 -28.76
CA THR A 422 -41.67 2.38 -30.17
C THR A 422 -41.93 3.70 -30.92
N THR A 423 -41.19 3.90 -32.00
CA THR A 423 -41.22 5.05 -32.91
C THR A 423 -42.60 5.32 -33.57
N ALA A 424 -43.66 4.68 -33.09
CA ALA A 424 -45.02 4.88 -33.56
C ALA A 424 -45.75 6.07 -32.88
N ALA A 425 -45.26 6.61 -31.77
CA ALA A 425 -45.94 7.70 -31.04
C ALA A 425 -45.56 9.12 -31.52
N VAL A 426 -44.53 9.28 -32.35
CA VAL A 426 -44.07 10.60 -32.86
C VAL A 426 -44.79 10.97 -34.16
N ALA A 427 -45.34 10.03 -34.92
CA ALA A 427 -46.05 10.30 -36.17
C ALA A 427 -47.50 10.82 -35.96
N LEU A 428 -48.11 10.62 -34.77
CA LEU A 428 -49.49 11.04 -34.50
C LEU A 428 -49.59 12.49 -33.97
N LEU A 429 -48.49 13.08 -33.49
CA LEU A 429 -48.49 14.45 -32.96
C LEU A 429 -48.27 15.50 -34.06
N CYS A 430 -47.72 15.13 -35.21
CA CYS A 430 -47.54 16.06 -36.36
C CYS A 430 -48.79 16.16 -37.24
N ALA A 431 -49.72 15.21 -37.16
CA ALA A 431 -50.97 15.26 -37.97
C ALA A 431 -52.09 16.11 -37.36
N VAL A 432 -52.04 16.41 -36.06
CA VAL A 432 -53.08 17.22 -35.38
C VAL A 432 -52.77 18.72 -35.43
N LEU A 433 -51.54 19.13 -35.69
CA LEU A 433 -51.18 20.56 -35.80
C LEU A 433 -51.37 21.16 -37.21
N ALA A 434 -51.66 20.34 -38.24
CA ALA A 434 -51.93 20.82 -39.60
C ALA A 434 -53.41 21.06 -39.89
N ALA A 435 -54.36 20.79 -38.97
CA ALA A 435 -55.83 20.92 -39.16
C ALA A 435 -56.42 22.13 -38.47
N VAL A 436 -55.65 23.08 -37.92
CA VAL A 436 -56.16 24.29 -37.22
C VAL A 436 -55.62 25.58 -37.85
N ALA A 437 -55.13 25.52 -39.08
CA ALA A 437 -54.75 26.71 -39.83
C ALA A 437 -55.40 26.68 -41.26
N VAL A 438 -56.72 26.77 -41.34
CA VAL A 438 -57.49 27.31 -42.48
C VAL A 438 -58.70 28.04 -41.90
#